data_83491201d1f8e39530becd7cc1b78501
#
_entry.id   83491201d1f8e39530becd7cc1b78501
#
_cell.length_a   1.000
_cell.length_b   1.000
_cell.length_c   1.000
_cell.angle_alpha   90.00
_cell.angle_beta   90.00
_cell.angle_gamma   90.00
#
_symmetry.space_group_name_H-M   'P 1'
#
loop_
_entity.id
_entity.type
_entity.pdbx_description
1 polymer ?
#
loop_
_entity_poly.entity_id
_entity_poly.type
_entity_poly.pdbx_seq_one_letter_code
_entity_poly.pdbx_strand_id
1 'polypeptide(L)'
;MHWTWTSTTGTDVSTIVKMAQDHFETEIDRIFVPDPIAYARNLTMATVAQFYNPGLELLKVAKEQDTDRMLAYVWAIRGEKTPWSDEELICVKIAHVDLSLPVRQRLRLITGMVVLWETWARECGVGVVCSTTMRRDQSGFLELHRKLGYDVRGSYAYKRLNTTPVGLPIPVMPSEESGKTH
;
A
#
# COMPACT_ATOMS: atom_id res chain seq x y z
N MET A 1 20.64 -13.90 -9.34
CA MET A 1 20.10 -13.10 -8.22
C MET A 1 19.05 -13.93 -7.52
N HIS A 2 19.28 -14.21 -6.24
CA HIS A 2 18.37 -14.92 -5.35
C HIS A 2 17.84 -13.92 -4.32
N TRP A 3 16.55 -14.04 -3.96
CA TRP A 3 15.92 -13.21 -2.95
C TRP A 3 14.98 -14.02 -2.08
N THR A 4 14.71 -13.50 -0.89
CA THR A 4 13.73 -14.05 0.04
C THR A 4 12.67 -13.01 0.36
N TRP A 5 11.45 -13.49 0.60
CA TRP A 5 10.36 -12.65 1.10
C TRP A 5 10.28 -12.77 2.62
N THR A 6 10.36 -11.65 3.30
CA THR A 6 10.26 -11.57 4.77
C THR A 6 9.17 -10.59 5.20
N SER A 7 8.65 -10.76 6.40
CA SER A 7 7.80 -9.74 7.01
C SER A 7 8.62 -8.48 7.24
N THR A 8 8.00 -7.34 6.98
CA THR A 8 8.61 -6.03 7.21
C THR A 8 8.85 -5.80 8.70
N THR A 9 9.96 -5.21 9.01
CA THR A 9 10.34 -4.75 10.35
C THR A 9 10.42 -3.23 10.39
N GLY A 10 10.52 -2.63 11.57
CA GLY A 10 10.69 -1.18 11.71
C GLY A 10 11.92 -0.62 10.99
N THR A 11 12.98 -1.42 10.85
CA THR A 11 14.21 -1.02 10.13
C THR A 11 14.03 -0.92 8.63
N ASP A 12 13.02 -1.58 8.05
CA ASP A 12 12.75 -1.57 6.62
C ASP A 12 11.98 -0.33 6.16
N VAL A 13 11.26 0.33 7.10
CA VAL A 13 10.34 1.44 6.79
C VAL A 13 11.05 2.56 6.04
N SER A 14 12.22 2.98 6.50
CA SER A 14 12.98 4.07 5.86
C SER A 14 13.41 3.71 4.43
N THR A 15 13.78 2.46 4.19
CA THR A 15 14.17 1.97 2.87
C THR A 15 12.97 1.90 1.93
N ILE A 16 11.79 1.46 2.41
CA ILE A 16 10.55 1.46 1.65
C ILE A 16 10.17 2.90 1.25
N VAL A 17 10.21 3.84 2.20
CA VAL A 17 9.88 5.25 1.94
C VAL A 17 10.81 5.82 0.88
N LYS A 18 12.11 5.59 0.99
CA LYS A 18 13.08 6.06 0.00
C LYS A 18 12.81 5.47 -1.38
N MET A 19 12.61 4.15 -1.49
CA MET A 19 12.29 3.50 -2.76
C MET A 19 11.02 4.06 -3.39
N ALA A 20 9.98 4.34 -2.59
CA ALA A 20 8.74 4.94 -3.07
C ALA A 20 8.96 6.37 -3.57
N GLN A 21 9.76 7.19 -2.86
CA GLN A 21 10.07 8.56 -3.27
C GLN A 21 10.81 8.63 -4.60
N ASP A 22 11.83 7.78 -4.76
CA ASP A 22 12.66 7.74 -5.99
C ASP A 22 11.81 7.45 -7.25
N HIS A 23 10.64 6.84 -7.10
CA HIS A 23 9.80 6.41 -8.22
C HIS A 23 8.41 7.02 -8.25
N PHE A 24 8.01 7.77 -7.21
CA PHE A 24 6.64 8.29 -7.08
C PHE A 24 6.23 9.15 -8.29
N GLU A 25 7.08 10.09 -8.70
CA GLU A 25 6.77 11.00 -9.80
C GLU A 25 6.68 10.32 -11.16
N THR A 26 7.43 9.21 -11.34
CA THR A 26 7.45 8.43 -12.58
C THR A 26 6.26 7.49 -12.68
N GLU A 27 5.77 6.97 -11.55
CA GLU A 27 4.78 5.91 -11.53
C GLU A 27 3.35 6.38 -11.32
N ILE A 28 3.14 7.36 -10.44
CA ILE A 28 1.80 7.72 -9.95
C ILE A 28 1.29 9.01 -10.60
N ASP A 29 2.12 9.67 -11.42
CA ASP A 29 1.80 11.00 -11.94
C ASP A 29 1.48 11.98 -10.78
N ARG A 30 1.23 13.24 -11.03
CA ARG A 30 1.08 14.26 -9.99
C ARG A 30 -0.36 14.39 -9.42
N ILE A 31 -1.09 13.28 -9.35
CA ILE A 31 -2.47 13.29 -8.81
C ILE A 31 -2.45 13.62 -7.31
N PHE A 32 -1.52 13.02 -6.57
CA PHE A 32 -1.35 13.22 -5.14
C PHE A 32 -0.07 14.00 -4.84
N VAL A 33 -0.07 14.72 -3.73
CA VAL A 33 1.15 15.32 -3.18
C VAL A 33 1.80 14.28 -2.27
N PRO A 34 3.04 13.87 -2.55
CA PRO A 34 3.75 12.93 -1.70
C PRO A 34 3.96 13.50 -0.29
N ASP A 35 3.66 12.70 0.72
CA ASP A 35 3.97 12.98 2.12
C ASP A 35 4.77 11.82 2.71
N PRO A 36 6.11 11.89 2.69
CA PRO A 36 6.98 10.81 3.18
C PRO A 36 6.78 10.52 4.68
N ILE A 37 6.43 11.54 5.46
CA ILE A 37 6.21 11.37 6.91
C ILE A 37 4.92 10.60 7.16
N ALA A 38 3.83 10.98 6.48
CA ALA A 38 2.57 10.24 6.56
C ALA A 38 2.74 8.80 6.05
N TYR A 39 3.50 8.62 4.97
CA TYR A 39 3.77 7.29 4.43
C TYR A 39 4.58 6.42 5.40
N ALA A 40 5.65 6.95 5.99
CA ALA A 40 6.44 6.26 7.02
C ALA A 40 5.57 5.85 8.21
N ARG A 41 4.71 6.76 8.70
CA ARG A 41 3.76 6.47 9.78
C ARG A 41 2.82 5.32 9.42
N ASN A 42 2.22 5.35 8.24
CA ASN A 42 1.29 4.31 7.79
C ASN A 42 1.98 2.94 7.68
N LEU A 43 3.20 2.89 7.13
CA LEU A 43 4.00 1.67 7.07
C LEU A 43 4.37 1.14 8.45
N THR A 44 4.73 2.02 9.38
CA THR A 44 5.02 1.64 10.77
C THR A 44 3.79 1.02 11.43
N MET A 45 2.62 1.64 11.25
CA MET A 45 1.37 1.11 11.79
C MET A 45 1.03 -0.26 11.18
N ALA A 46 1.17 -0.43 9.87
CA ALA A 46 0.96 -1.71 9.20
C ALA A 46 1.94 -2.79 9.67
N THR A 47 3.22 -2.43 9.88
CA THR A 47 4.23 -3.34 10.43
C THR A 47 3.84 -3.83 11.83
N VAL A 48 3.40 -2.91 12.69
CA VAL A 48 2.93 -3.24 14.05
C VAL A 48 1.65 -4.08 14.00
N ALA A 49 0.68 -3.69 13.17
CA ALA A 49 -0.57 -4.43 13.01
C ALA A 49 -0.32 -5.86 12.54
N GLN A 50 0.52 -6.06 11.52
CA GLN A 50 0.92 -7.39 11.04
C GLN A 50 1.57 -8.24 12.13
N PHE A 51 2.41 -7.65 12.99
CA PHE A 51 3.08 -8.37 14.08
C PHE A 51 2.08 -8.91 15.10
N TYR A 52 1.09 -8.10 15.52
CA TYR A 52 0.09 -8.51 16.52
C TYR A 52 -1.09 -9.28 15.91
N ASN A 53 -1.43 -9.02 14.66
CA ASN A 53 -2.53 -9.69 13.98
C ASN A 53 -2.20 -9.93 12.49
N PRO A 54 -1.44 -10.98 12.18
CA PRO A 54 -1.01 -11.29 10.81
C PRO A 54 -2.16 -11.65 9.85
N GLY A 55 -3.37 -11.82 10.36
CA GLY A 55 -4.58 -12.02 9.54
C GLY A 55 -5.23 -10.73 9.05
N LEU A 56 -4.79 -9.55 9.49
CA LEU A 56 -5.34 -8.25 9.04
C LEU A 56 -4.46 -7.52 8.04
N GLU A 57 -3.15 -7.67 8.16
CA GLU A 57 -2.17 -6.97 7.34
C GLU A 57 -1.16 -7.95 6.74
N LEU A 58 -0.83 -7.76 5.47
CA LEU A 58 0.30 -8.41 4.81
C LEU A 58 1.25 -7.31 4.33
N LEU A 59 2.38 -7.13 4.99
CA LEU A 59 3.44 -6.23 4.56
C LEU A 59 4.76 -7.00 4.48
N LYS A 60 5.20 -7.29 3.25
CA LYS A 60 6.39 -8.10 2.96
C LYS A 60 7.38 -7.33 2.11
N VAL A 61 8.66 -7.63 2.31
CA VAL A 61 9.77 -7.13 1.51
C VAL A 61 10.52 -8.29 0.86
N ALA A 62 10.97 -8.09 -0.38
CA ALA A 62 11.93 -8.99 -1.02
C ALA A 62 13.33 -8.41 -0.86
N LYS A 63 14.23 -9.19 -0.27
CA LYS A 63 15.63 -8.82 -0.09
C LYS A 63 16.54 -9.78 -0.83
N GLU A 64 17.56 -9.22 -1.48
CA GLU A 64 18.63 -9.99 -2.08
C GLU A 64 19.46 -10.70 -1.01
N GLN A 65 19.70 -12.00 -1.19
CA GLN A 65 20.31 -12.82 -0.14
C GLN A 65 21.75 -12.42 0.23
N ASP A 66 22.52 -11.96 -0.74
CA ASP A 66 23.94 -11.69 -0.54
C ASP A 66 24.22 -10.28 -0.01
N THR A 67 23.31 -9.32 -0.25
CA THR A 67 23.54 -7.88 0.01
C THR A 67 22.52 -7.27 0.96
N ASP A 68 21.46 -7.99 1.32
CA ASP A 68 20.28 -7.48 2.05
C ASP A 68 19.57 -6.28 1.38
N ARG A 69 19.92 -6.02 0.09
CA ARG A 69 19.30 -4.95 -0.69
C ARG A 69 17.83 -5.24 -0.89
N MET A 70 16.99 -4.27 -0.60
CA MET A 70 15.56 -4.35 -0.88
C MET A 70 15.31 -4.24 -2.39
N LEU A 71 14.56 -5.19 -2.95
CA LEU A 71 14.24 -5.28 -4.37
C LEU A 71 12.76 -4.95 -4.65
N ALA A 72 11.91 -5.18 -3.66
CA ALA A 72 10.48 -5.02 -3.82
C ALA A 72 9.77 -5.02 -2.45
N TYR A 73 8.56 -4.48 -2.41
CA TYR A 73 7.67 -4.65 -1.26
C TYR A 73 6.21 -4.73 -1.70
N VAL A 74 5.39 -5.37 -0.88
CA VAL A 74 3.95 -5.52 -1.09
C VAL A 74 3.21 -5.26 0.20
N TRP A 75 2.11 -4.51 0.10
CA TRP A 75 1.19 -4.24 1.21
C TRP A 75 -0.23 -4.55 0.78
N ALA A 76 -0.88 -5.45 1.51
CA ALA A 76 -2.28 -5.78 1.36
C ALA A 76 -2.98 -5.77 2.72
N ILE A 77 -4.25 -5.46 2.71
CA ILE A 77 -5.10 -5.43 3.92
C ILE A 77 -6.33 -6.30 3.74
N ARG A 78 -6.87 -6.76 4.85
CA ARG A 78 -8.13 -7.47 4.95
C ARG A 78 -9.22 -6.57 5.55
N GLY A 79 -10.49 -6.92 5.36
CA GLY A 79 -11.63 -6.26 6.01
C GLY A 79 -12.37 -5.28 5.11
N GLU A 80 -11.94 -5.09 3.88
CA GLU A 80 -12.69 -4.30 2.91
C GLU A 80 -13.93 -5.07 2.42
N LYS A 81 -15.02 -4.36 2.16
CA LYS A 81 -16.26 -4.90 1.59
C LYS A 81 -16.76 -3.98 0.49
N THR A 82 -17.55 -4.54 -0.43
CA THR A 82 -18.26 -3.74 -1.42
C THR A 82 -19.65 -3.35 -0.92
N PRO A 83 -20.26 -2.25 -1.39
CA PRO A 83 -21.60 -1.85 -0.96
C PRO A 83 -22.71 -2.85 -1.30
N TRP A 84 -22.44 -3.79 -2.22
CA TRP A 84 -23.44 -4.75 -2.70
C TRP A 84 -23.21 -6.19 -2.21
N SER A 85 -22.20 -6.41 -1.37
CA SER A 85 -21.90 -7.72 -0.83
C SER A 85 -21.29 -7.63 0.57
N ASP A 86 -21.71 -8.51 1.46
CA ASP A 86 -21.06 -8.70 2.76
C ASP A 86 -19.79 -9.56 2.68
N GLU A 87 -19.48 -10.08 1.51
CA GLU A 87 -18.26 -10.85 1.28
C GLU A 87 -17.02 -9.96 1.51
N GLU A 88 -16.12 -10.45 2.33
CA GLU A 88 -14.86 -9.78 2.64
C GLU A 88 -13.86 -9.96 1.51
N LEU A 89 -13.05 -8.95 1.27
CA LEU A 89 -11.99 -9.02 0.27
C LEU A 89 -10.63 -8.58 0.83
N ILE A 90 -9.58 -9.13 0.23
CA ILE A 90 -8.21 -8.63 0.39
C ILE A 90 -8.02 -7.47 -0.59
N CYS A 91 -7.53 -6.33 -0.09
CA CYS A 91 -7.21 -5.16 -0.89
C CYS A 91 -5.69 -4.98 -0.98
N VAL A 92 -5.12 -5.13 -2.17
CA VAL A 92 -3.70 -4.84 -2.40
C VAL A 92 -3.53 -3.34 -2.51
N LYS A 93 -2.94 -2.73 -1.49
CA LYS A 93 -2.71 -1.27 -1.40
C LYS A 93 -1.51 -0.84 -2.24
N ILE A 94 -0.43 -1.60 -2.19
CA ILE A 94 0.81 -1.30 -2.90
C ILE A 94 1.48 -2.61 -3.32
N ALA A 95 1.96 -2.64 -4.55
CA ALA A 95 2.88 -3.63 -5.08
C ALA A 95 3.96 -2.88 -5.85
N HIS A 96 5.17 -2.83 -5.30
CA HIS A 96 6.25 -2.02 -5.84
C HIS A 96 7.54 -2.82 -6.01
N VAL A 97 8.24 -2.59 -7.11
CA VAL A 97 9.53 -3.21 -7.42
C VAL A 97 10.54 -2.12 -7.76
N ASP A 98 11.81 -2.35 -7.44
CA ASP A 98 12.90 -1.48 -7.83
C ASP A 98 12.98 -1.38 -9.36
N LEU A 99 12.74 -0.18 -9.90
CA LEU A 99 12.68 0.06 -11.34
C LEU A 99 14.05 -0.06 -12.03
N SER A 100 15.14 -0.01 -11.27
CA SER A 100 16.50 -0.22 -11.80
C SER A 100 16.75 -1.67 -12.21
N LEU A 101 15.91 -2.61 -11.76
CA LEU A 101 16.03 -4.02 -12.10
C LEU A 101 15.62 -4.31 -13.56
N PRO A 102 16.27 -5.29 -14.22
CA PRO A 102 15.85 -5.77 -15.52
C PRO A 102 14.38 -6.21 -15.54
N VAL A 103 13.67 -5.98 -16.65
CA VAL A 103 12.23 -6.28 -16.81
C VAL A 103 11.89 -7.71 -16.39
N ARG A 104 12.70 -8.68 -16.76
CA ARG A 104 12.48 -10.09 -16.40
C ARG A 104 12.51 -10.34 -14.89
N GLN A 105 13.37 -9.64 -14.17
CA GLN A 105 13.45 -9.75 -12.70
C GLN A 105 12.25 -9.07 -12.04
N ARG A 106 11.87 -7.87 -12.51
CA ARG A 106 10.68 -7.16 -12.05
C ARG A 106 9.42 -8.02 -12.23
N LEU A 107 9.27 -8.66 -13.39
CA LEU A 107 8.13 -9.54 -13.66
C LEU A 107 8.09 -10.72 -12.68
N ARG A 108 9.24 -11.35 -12.39
CA ARG A 108 9.32 -12.46 -11.42
C ARG A 108 8.95 -12.01 -10.00
N LEU A 109 9.39 -10.81 -9.59
CA LEU A 109 9.04 -10.24 -8.28
C LEU A 109 7.54 -9.95 -8.19
N ILE A 110 6.94 -9.32 -9.21
CA ILE A 110 5.50 -9.03 -9.24
C ILE A 110 4.69 -10.34 -9.20
N THR A 111 5.08 -11.35 -9.98
CA THR A 111 4.43 -12.68 -9.92
C THR A 111 4.56 -13.29 -8.52
N GLY A 112 5.70 -13.15 -7.87
CA GLY A 112 5.91 -13.58 -6.49
C GLY A 112 4.99 -12.87 -5.49
N MET A 113 4.74 -11.57 -5.68
CA MET A 113 3.78 -10.82 -4.86
C MET A 113 2.36 -11.34 -5.03
N VAL A 114 1.94 -11.65 -6.27
CA VAL A 114 0.62 -12.23 -6.53
C VAL A 114 0.45 -13.54 -5.77
N VAL A 115 1.44 -14.42 -5.83
CA VAL A 115 1.43 -15.68 -5.07
C VAL A 115 1.34 -15.42 -3.57
N LEU A 116 2.06 -14.43 -3.04
CA LEU A 116 2.04 -14.09 -1.61
C LEU A 116 0.65 -13.67 -1.14
N TRP A 117 0.03 -12.68 -1.79
CA TRP A 117 -1.27 -12.19 -1.33
C TRP A 117 -2.40 -13.19 -1.58
N GLU A 118 -2.34 -13.99 -2.64
CA GLU A 118 -3.31 -15.08 -2.86
C GLU A 118 -3.20 -16.19 -1.82
N THR A 119 -1.96 -16.57 -1.46
CA THR A 119 -1.71 -17.54 -0.40
C THR A 119 -2.25 -17.03 0.93
N TRP A 120 -1.91 -15.78 1.28
CA TRP A 120 -2.41 -15.15 2.49
C TRP A 120 -3.95 -15.03 2.51
N ALA A 121 -4.58 -14.70 1.39
CA ALA A 121 -6.04 -14.67 1.27
C ALA A 121 -6.66 -16.04 1.60
N ARG A 122 -6.09 -17.12 1.05
CA ARG A 122 -6.56 -18.49 1.35
C ARG A 122 -6.35 -18.86 2.82
N GLU A 123 -5.20 -18.51 3.40
CA GLU A 123 -4.91 -18.73 4.83
C GLU A 123 -5.89 -17.96 5.74
N CYS A 124 -6.33 -16.78 5.33
CA CYS A 124 -7.33 -15.98 6.02
C CYS A 124 -8.77 -16.41 5.76
N GLY A 125 -9.02 -17.36 4.86
CA GLY A 125 -10.36 -17.80 4.46
C GLY A 125 -11.12 -16.76 3.62
N VAL A 126 -10.41 -15.83 2.94
CA VAL A 126 -11.01 -14.79 2.10
C VAL A 126 -10.96 -15.22 0.64
N GLY A 127 -12.12 -15.25 -0.02
CA GLY A 127 -12.27 -15.76 -1.39
C GLY A 127 -11.99 -14.74 -2.49
N VAL A 128 -11.91 -13.45 -2.17
CA VAL A 128 -11.77 -12.38 -3.16
C VAL A 128 -10.54 -11.53 -2.90
N VAL A 129 -9.75 -11.30 -3.94
CA VAL A 129 -8.61 -10.37 -3.91
C VAL A 129 -8.84 -9.25 -4.92
N CYS A 130 -8.73 -8.02 -4.46
CA CYS A 130 -8.76 -6.81 -5.27
C CYS A 130 -7.34 -6.23 -5.39
N SER A 131 -6.84 -6.12 -6.61
CA SER A 131 -5.57 -5.46 -6.91
C SER A 131 -5.78 -4.33 -7.89
N THR A 132 -5.23 -3.16 -7.58
CA THR A 132 -5.40 -1.93 -8.38
C THR A 132 -4.07 -1.34 -8.78
N THR A 133 -4.06 -0.52 -9.83
CA THR A 133 -2.90 0.27 -10.21
C THR A 133 -3.30 1.70 -10.52
N MET A 134 -2.49 2.65 -10.07
CA MET A 134 -2.65 4.08 -10.38
C MET A 134 -1.62 4.58 -11.39
N ARG A 135 -0.81 3.69 -11.96
CA ARG A 135 0.19 4.05 -12.96
C ARG A 135 -0.49 4.55 -14.23
N ARG A 136 0.14 5.52 -14.91
CA ARG A 136 -0.33 6.00 -16.21
C ARG A 136 -0.33 4.87 -17.25
N ASP A 137 0.76 4.10 -17.34
CA ASP A 137 0.82 2.90 -18.18
C ASP A 137 0.43 1.66 -17.36
N GLN A 138 -0.82 1.27 -17.54
CA GLN A 138 -1.44 0.13 -16.84
C GLN A 138 -1.40 -1.16 -17.65
N SER A 139 -1.08 -1.08 -18.95
CA SER A 139 -1.28 -2.18 -19.90
C SER A 139 -0.59 -3.48 -19.48
N GLY A 140 0.69 -3.38 -19.15
CA GLY A 140 1.48 -4.54 -18.71
C GLY A 140 1.00 -5.16 -17.40
N PHE A 141 0.58 -4.33 -16.45
CA PHE A 141 0.03 -4.79 -15.17
C PHE A 141 -1.30 -5.52 -15.37
N LEU A 142 -2.21 -4.93 -16.13
CA LEU A 142 -3.52 -5.51 -16.39
C LEU A 142 -3.43 -6.79 -17.21
N GLU A 143 -2.52 -6.86 -18.19
CA GLU A 143 -2.30 -8.07 -18.97
C GLU A 143 -1.75 -9.21 -18.11
N LEU A 144 -0.79 -8.92 -17.21
CA LEU A 144 -0.29 -9.90 -16.26
C LEU A 144 -1.40 -10.45 -15.37
N HIS A 145 -2.27 -9.57 -14.84
CA HIS A 145 -3.39 -10.00 -13.99
C HIS A 145 -4.36 -10.89 -14.76
N ARG A 146 -4.71 -10.56 -16.02
CA ARG A 146 -5.53 -11.44 -16.86
C ARG A 146 -4.90 -12.82 -17.07
N LYS A 147 -3.59 -12.88 -17.31
CA LYS A 147 -2.84 -14.13 -17.46
C LYS A 147 -2.83 -14.97 -16.19
N LEU A 148 -2.93 -14.31 -15.02
CA LEU A 148 -3.02 -14.96 -13.72
C LEU A 148 -4.46 -15.27 -13.28
N GLY A 149 -5.45 -15.07 -14.16
CA GLY A 149 -6.85 -15.42 -13.90
C GLY A 149 -7.68 -14.33 -13.23
N TYR A 150 -7.17 -13.10 -13.13
CA TYR A 150 -7.94 -11.98 -12.61
C TYR A 150 -8.94 -11.45 -13.62
N ASP A 151 -10.13 -11.18 -13.15
CA ASP A 151 -11.19 -10.52 -13.92
C ASP A 151 -10.97 -9.00 -13.86
N VAL A 152 -10.40 -8.44 -14.91
CA VAL A 152 -10.03 -7.02 -14.96
C VAL A 152 -11.25 -6.18 -15.30
N ARG A 153 -11.79 -5.47 -14.31
CA ARG A 153 -13.00 -4.63 -14.43
C ARG A 153 -12.79 -3.28 -13.73
N GLY A 154 -13.57 -2.31 -14.17
CA GLY A 154 -13.64 -0.99 -13.59
C GLY A 154 -12.50 -0.07 -14.03
N SER A 155 -12.67 1.20 -13.68
CA SER A 155 -11.71 2.27 -13.91
C SER A 155 -11.82 3.27 -12.76
N TYR A 156 -10.70 3.88 -12.37
CA TYR A 156 -10.68 4.97 -11.41
C TYR A 156 -10.49 6.28 -12.15
N ALA A 157 -11.27 7.31 -11.79
CA ALA A 157 -11.08 8.65 -12.27
C ALA A 157 -10.73 9.58 -11.09
N TYR A 158 -9.66 10.32 -11.22
CA TYR A 158 -9.20 11.26 -10.19
C TYR A 158 -9.25 12.68 -10.73
N LYS A 159 -9.75 13.61 -9.92
CA LYS A 159 -9.71 15.04 -10.19
C LYS A 159 -9.28 15.78 -8.93
N ARG A 160 -8.17 16.49 -9.01
CA ARG A 160 -7.79 17.42 -7.95
C ARG A 160 -8.67 18.66 -8.06
N LEU A 161 -9.35 18.99 -6.96
CA LEU A 161 -10.11 20.22 -6.85
C LEU A 161 -9.22 21.28 -6.20
N ASN A 162 -9.28 22.51 -6.73
CA ASN A 162 -8.69 23.67 -6.06
C ASN A 162 -9.61 24.04 -4.88
N THR A 163 -9.30 23.57 -3.71
CA THR A 163 -10.00 23.94 -2.49
C THR A 163 -9.19 24.99 -1.76
N THR A 164 -9.79 26.18 -1.55
CA THR A 164 -9.27 27.09 -0.53
C THR A 164 -9.48 26.38 0.82
N PRO A 165 -8.48 26.32 1.71
CA PRO A 165 -8.71 25.77 3.03
C PRO A 165 -9.82 26.55 3.70
N VAL A 166 -10.98 25.91 3.90
CA VAL A 166 -12.00 26.45 4.77
C VAL A 166 -11.42 26.33 6.16
N GLY A 167 -11.04 27.49 6.75
CA GLY A 167 -10.59 27.51 8.13
C GLY A 167 -11.67 26.86 9.00
N LEU A 168 -11.36 25.70 9.56
CA LEU A 168 -12.24 25.14 10.58
C LEU A 168 -12.37 26.18 11.69
N PRO A 169 -13.58 26.55 12.11
CA PRO A 169 -13.74 27.43 13.24
C PRO A 169 -13.00 26.82 14.43
N ILE A 170 -12.02 27.53 14.94
CA ILE A 170 -11.32 27.13 16.16
C ILE A 170 -12.41 27.07 17.25
N PRO A 171 -12.59 25.92 17.93
CA PRO A 171 -13.54 25.87 19.04
C PRO A 171 -13.12 26.92 20.07
N VAL A 172 -13.94 27.94 20.26
CA VAL A 172 -13.75 28.90 21.34
C VAL A 172 -13.97 28.13 22.64
N MET A 173 -12.89 27.84 23.34
CA MET A 173 -12.99 27.29 24.69
C MET A 173 -13.77 28.29 25.53
N PRO A 174 -14.79 27.88 26.29
CA PRO A 174 -15.48 28.78 27.20
C PRO A 174 -14.45 29.32 28.20
N SER A 175 -14.36 30.63 28.31
CA SER A 175 -13.57 31.28 29.33
C SER A 175 -14.04 30.82 30.70
N GLU A 176 -13.16 30.25 31.49
CA GLU A 176 -13.43 29.97 32.90
C GLU A 176 -13.77 31.30 33.58
N GLU A 177 -15.06 31.48 33.88
CA GLU A 177 -15.49 32.57 34.77
C GLU A 177 -14.84 32.32 36.14
N SER A 178 -13.89 33.18 36.46
CA SER A 178 -13.30 33.23 37.82
C SER A 178 -14.39 33.56 38.80
N GLY A 179 -14.95 32.54 39.47
CA GLY A 179 -15.82 32.71 40.61
C GLY A 179 -15.12 33.50 41.73
N LYS A 180 -15.42 34.77 41.82
CA LYS A 180 -15.13 35.55 43.08
C LYS A 180 -16.20 35.16 44.10
N THR A 181 -15.83 34.32 45.03
CA THR A 181 -16.53 34.15 46.31
C THR A 181 -16.27 35.35 47.20
N HIS A 182 -17.36 35.94 47.64
CA HIS A 182 -17.41 36.83 48.82
C HIS A 182 -17.58 35.99 50.05
#